data_1289ab81e77be16748c1f814dece03b6
#
_entry.id   1289ab81e77be16748c1f814dece03b6
#
_cell.length_a   1.000
_cell.length_b   1.000
_cell.length_c   1.000
_cell.angle_alpha   90.00
_cell.angle_beta   90.00
_cell.angle_gamma   90.00
#
_symmetry.space_group_name_H-M   'P 1'
#
loop_
_entity.id
_entity.type
_entity.pdbx_description
1 polymer ?
#
loop_
_entity_poly.entity_id
_entity_poly.type
_entity_poly.pdbx_seq_one_letter_code
_entity_poly.pdbx_strand_id
1 'polypeptide(L)'
;MPRKTIQKNLAYDTERRLYYAVFREDGRRYTRTYHTREEAQAALEGRPYASRRLPGKDCSLRDWLLFWLEEVVARDRAESTLYAYRNMARCHVLPALGKIPLAELTPLRIQSYLYEKMDQGLSPNTVIKHYVMLTTALGVAVRLEILERSPMDRVKPPKKQETRFSFYSPEQLQRLFAAVAGTAMELPVKLAAYLGLRRSEICGLRWKHVDLEVGLLYIQEVRTEVGGTVVMKSPKTRTSHRRLGIAGLQDLQQILYRAWERRNTDDPEEWVVMRSDGTPPKPDELTRELLQIGRRNGLPK
;
A
#
# COMPACT_ATOMS: atom_id res chain seq x y z
N MET A 1 1.43 -8.24 -27.15
CA MET A 1 -0.01 -7.98 -26.96
C MET A 1 -0.32 -6.61 -27.51
N PRO A 2 -1.30 -6.44 -28.40
CA PRO A 2 -1.33 -5.26 -29.24
C PRO A 2 -1.95 -4.07 -28.53
N ARG A 3 -1.08 -3.20 -28.02
CA ARG A 3 -1.46 -1.82 -27.76
C ARG A 3 -1.59 -1.14 -29.12
N LYS A 4 -2.79 -0.69 -29.47
CA LYS A 4 -2.98 0.11 -30.68
C LYS A 4 -2.38 1.49 -30.44
N THR A 5 -1.35 1.88 -31.18
CA THR A 5 -0.84 3.25 -31.19
C THR A 5 -1.90 4.17 -31.81
N ILE A 6 -2.32 5.19 -31.08
CA ILE A 6 -3.31 6.19 -31.55
C ILE A 6 -2.57 7.35 -32.21
N GLN A 7 -1.52 7.84 -31.57
CA GLN A 7 -0.63 8.90 -32.08
C GLN A 7 0.74 8.79 -31.40
N LYS A 8 1.70 9.64 -31.77
CA LYS A 8 3.03 9.69 -31.14
C LYS A 8 2.88 9.83 -29.62
N ASN A 9 3.48 8.90 -28.88
CA ASN A 9 3.45 8.84 -27.41
C ASN A 9 2.08 8.51 -26.76
N LEU A 10 1.06 8.11 -27.54
CA LEU A 10 -0.24 7.69 -27.03
C LEU A 10 -0.67 6.34 -27.62
N ALA A 11 -0.97 5.39 -26.78
CA ALA A 11 -1.47 4.07 -27.16
C ALA A 11 -2.70 3.69 -26.33
N TYR A 12 -3.54 2.81 -26.87
CA TYR A 12 -4.72 2.25 -26.20
C TYR A 12 -4.59 0.73 -26.06
N ASP A 13 -4.85 0.24 -24.86
CA ASP A 13 -4.92 -1.18 -24.55
C ASP A 13 -6.39 -1.60 -24.53
N THR A 14 -6.78 -2.44 -25.49
CA THR A 14 -8.17 -2.87 -25.66
C THR A 14 -8.64 -3.83 -24.59
N GLU A 15 -7.74 -4.63 -23.99
CA GLU A 15 -8.05 -5.57 -22.95
C GLU A 15 -8.24 -4.85 -21.60
N ARG A 16 -7.31 -3.94 -21.28
CA ARG A 16 -7.34 -3.16 -20.04
C ARG A 16 -8.22 -1.92 -20.11
N ARG A 17 -8.65 -1.54 -21.32
CA ARG A 17 -9.43 -0.31 -21.61
C ARG A 17 -8.75 0.95 -21.04
N LEU A 18 -7.42 1.04 -21.21
CA LEU A 18 -6.61 2.14 -20.71
C LEU A 18 -5.80 2.79 -21.84
N TYR A 19 -5.63 4.09 -21.73
CA TYR A 19 -4.75 4.87 -22.57
C TYR A 19 -3.38 4.98 -21.91
N TYR A 20 -2.32 4.85 -22.70
CA TYR A 20 -0.93 4.92 -22.24
C TYR A 20 -0.27 6.13 -22.88
N ALA A 21 0.06 7.13 -22.07
CA ALA A 21 0.84 8.28 -22.51
C ALA A 21 2.29 8.12 -22.07
N VAL A 22 3.22 8.36 -23.00
CA VAL A 22 4.66 8.21 -22.78
C VAL A 22 5.29 9.58 -22.69
N PHE A 23 5.99 9.83 -21.60
CA PHE A 23 6.69 11.08 -21.31
C PHE A 23 8.21 10.87 -21.33
N ARG A 24 8.93 11.96 -21.57
CA ARG A 24 10.38 12.03 -21.38
C ARG A 24 10.70 13.25 -20.51
N GLU A 25 11.40 13.02 -19.43
CA GLU A 25 11.85 14.03 -18.49
C GLU A 25 13.27 13.68 -18.07
N ASP A 26 14.19 14.60 -18.13
CA ASP A 26 15.62 14.43 -17.81
C ASP A 26 16.26 13.20 -18.48
N GLY A 27 15.94 12.95 -19.74
CA GLY A 27 16.46 11.82 -20.52
C GLY A 27 15.83 10.45 -20.17
N ARG A 28 14.98 10.38 -19.17
CA ARG A 28 14.27 9.15 -18.75
C ARG A 28 12.90 9.07 -19.40
N ARG A 29 12.54 7.86 -19.84
CA ARG A 29 11.23 7.56 -20.42
C ARG A 29 10.36 6.91 -19.36
N TYR A 30 9.14 7.47 -19.10
CA TYR A 30 8.14 6.88 -18.25
C TYR A 30 6.76 6.89 -18.92
N THR A 31 5.89 6.00 -18.46
CA THR A 31 4.55 5.84 -19.03
C THR A 31 3.51 6.04 -17.94
N ARG A 32 2.51 6.88 -18.19
CA ARG A 32 1.33 7.04 -17.34
C ARG A 32 0.11 6.46 -18.03
N THR A 33 -0.84 5.97 -17.25
CA THR A 33 -2.10 5.39 -17.72
C THR A 33 -3.27 6.33 -17.41
N TYR A 34 -4.21 6.43 -18.37
CA TYR A 34 -5.38 7.28 -18.30
C TYR A 34 -6.62 6.49 -18.69
N HIS A 35 -7.78 6.92 -18.25
CA HIS A 35 -9.04 6.23 -18.55
C HIS A 35 -9.71 6.75 -19.82
N THR A 36 -9.44 8.00 -20.21
CA THR A 36 -9.97 8.59 -21.44
C THR A 36 -8.83 9.06 -22.36
N ARG A 37 -9.15 9.18 -23.64
CA ARG A 37 -8.23 9.69 -24.65
C ARG A 37 -7.91 11.16 -24.39
N GLU A 38 -8.92 11.91 -23.99
CA GLU A 38 -8.82 13.34 -23.70
C GLU A 38 -7.86 13.61 -22.53
N GLU A 39 -7.95 12.79 -21.47
CA GLU A 39 -7.02 12.87 -20.32
C GLU A 39 -5.56 12.63 -20.73
N ALA A 40 -5.34 11.57 -21.50
CA ALA A 40 -4.01 11.20 -21.92
C ALA A 40 -3.42 12.25 -22.88
N GLN A 41 -4.24 12.83 -23.75
CA GLN A 41 -3.83 13.86 -24.70
C GLN A 41 -3.54 15.18 -24.00
N ALA A 42 -4.39 15.64 -23.10
CA ALA A 42 -4.17 16.85 -22.29
C ALA A 42 -2.87 16.77 -21.48
N ALA A 43 -2.59 15.60 -20.90
CA ALA A 43 -1.35 15.36 -20.17
C ALA A 43 -0.11 15.43 -21.08
N LEU A 44 -0.18 14.90 -22.32
CA LEU A 44 0.91 14.98 -23.29
C LEU A 44 1.17 16.40 -23.81
N GLU A 45 0.13 17.23 -23.88
CA GLU A 45 0.20 18.62 -24.32
C GLU A 45 0.69 19.57 -23.20
N GLY A 46 1.02 19.01 -21.99
CA GLY A 46 1.45 19.82 -20.86
C GLY A 46 0.37 20.76 -20.32
N ARG A 47 -0.85 20.62 -20.82
CA ARG A 47 -1.97 21.37 -20.26
C ARG A 47 -2.23 20.84 -18.87
N PRO A 48 -2.32 21.69 -17.82
CA PRO A 48 -2.93 21.25 -16.59
C PRO A 48 -4.28 20.67 -17.00
N TYR A 49 -4.55 19.41 -16.63
CA TYR A 49 -5.83 18.75 -16.90
C TYR A 49 -6.93 19.77 -16.58
N ALA A 50 -7.60 20.21 -17.63
CA ALA A 50 -8.43 21.42 -17.62
C ALA A 50 -9.25 21.39 -16.34
N SER A 51 -9.16 22.46 -15.57
CA SER A 51 -9.82 22.68 -14.31
C SER A 51 -10.95 21.67 -14.12
N ARG A 52 -10.69 20.59 -13.32
CA ARG A 52 -11.74 19.61 -13.09
C ARG A 52 -12.92 20.41 -12.64
N ARG A 53 -13.92 20.42 -13.48
CA ARG A 53 -15.17 21.11 -13.19
C ARG A 53 -15.57 20.63 -11.81
N LEU A 54 -15.63 21.52 -10.85
CA LEU A 54 -16.09 21.17 -9.50
C LEU A 54 -17.37 20.34 -9.68
N PRO A 55 -17.45 19.14 -9.15
CA PRO A 55 -18.64 18.30 -9.34
C PRO A 55 -19.83 19.07 -8.80
N GLY A 56 -20.79 19.36 -9.67
CA GLY A 56 -22.07 19.98 -9.26
C GLY A 56 -22.98 18.95 -8.58
N LYS A 57 -24.15 19.40 -8.10
CA LYS A 57 -25.16 18.54 -7.45
C LYS A 57 -25.63 17.37 -8.35
N ASP A 58 -25.57 17.55 -9.66
CA ASP A 58 -25.99 16.55 -10.65
C ASP A 58 -24.89 15.58 -11.09
N CYS A 59 -23.70 15.63 -10.45
CA CYS A 59 -22.61 14.75 -10.81
C CYS A 59 -22.91 13.28 -10.46
N SER A 60 -22.29 12.37 -11.22
CA SER A 60 -22.35 10.93 -10.90
C SER A 60 -21.46 10.60 -9.69
N LEU A 61 -21.71 9.44 -9.04
CA LEU A 61 -20.80 8.95 -8.00
C LEU A 61 -19.37 8.77 -8.52
N ARG A 62 -19.21 8.43 -9.80
CA ARG A 62 -17.89 8.35 -10.46
C ARG A 62 -17.19 9.69 -10.43
N ASP A 63 -17.84 10.74 -10.90
CA ASP A 63 -17.23 12.07 -11.01
C ASP A 63 -16.86 12.59 -9.62
N TRP A 64 -17.75 12.38 -8.65
CA TRP A 64 -17.50 12.71 -7.26
C TRP A 64 -16.29 11.96 -6.68
N LEU A 65 -16.25 10.62 -6.81
CA LEU A 65 -15.16 9.82 -6.24
C LEU A 65 -13.81 10.13 -6.89
N LEU A 66 -13.77 10.38 -8.19
CA LEU A 66 -12.54 10.78 -8.87
C LEU A 66 -12.05 12.14 -8.36
N PHE A 67 -12.93 13.12 -8.24
CA PHE A 67 -12.61 14.42 -7.65
C PHE A 67 -12.12 14.27 -6.21
N TRP A 68 -12.88 13.56 -5.36
CA TRP A 68 -12.55 13.35 -3.97
C TRP A 68 -11.19 12.66 -3.78
N LEU A 69 -10.88 11.65 -4.57
CA LEU A 69 -9.60 10.94 -4.51
C LEU A 69 -8.41 11.84 -4.85
N GLU A 70 -8.57 12.72 -5.83
CA GLU A 70 -7.45 13.50 -6.35
C GLU A 70 -7.31 14.87 -5.71
N GLU A 71 -8.41 15.48 -5.29
CA GLU A 71 -8.37 16.83 -4.71
C GLU A 71 -8.41 16.83 -3.18
N VAL A 72 -8.99 15.78 -2.56
CA VAL A 72 -9.09 15.70 -1.11
C VAL A 72 -8.13 14.66 -0.55
N VAL A 73 -8.27 13.38 -0.96
CA VAL A 73 -7.47 12.30 -0.38
C VAL A 73 -5.99 12.44 -0.71
N ALA A 74 -5.66 12.82 -1.93
CA ALA A 74 -4.27 12.97 -2.37
C ALA A 74 -3.51 14.06 -1.60
N ARG A 75 -4.21 15.07 -1.08
CA ARG A 75 -3.60 16.17 -0.30
C ARG A 75 -3.48 15.83 1.19
N ASP A 76 -4.48 15.13 1.74
CA ASP A 76 -4.61 14.96 3.19
C ASP A 76 -4.14 13.60 3.70
N ARG A 77 -4.01 12.60 2.82
CA ARG A 77 -3.76 11.21 3.21
C ARG A 77 -2.46 10.66 2.66
N ALA A 78 -1.93 9.67 3.36
CA ALA A 78 -0.76 8.94 2.89
C ALA A 78 -1.02 8.28 1.53
N GLU A 79 -0.02 8.26 0.65
CA GLU A 79 -0.07 7.66 -0.69
C GLU A 79 -0.59 6.21 -0.69
N SER A 80 -0.24 5.42 0.35
CA SER A 80 -0.77 4.06 0.51
C SER A 80 -2.28 4.03 0.73
N THR A 81 -2.85 5.03 1.40
CA THR A 81 -4.30 5.16 1.59
C THR A 81 -4.97 5.56 0.28
N LEU A 82 -4.40 6.53 -0.42
CA LEU A 82 -4.88 6.95 -1.75
C LEU A 82 -4.87 5.78 -2.73
N TYR A 83 -3.77 5.02 -2.77
CA TYR A 83 -3.65 3.82 -3.61
C TYR A 83 -4.72 2.77 -3.27
N ALA A 84 -4.92 2.49 -1.98
CA ALA A 84 -5.94 1.55 -1.54
C ALA A 84 -7.35 2.00 -1.93
N TYR A 85 -7.67 3.27 -1.75
CA TYR A 85 -8.96 3.84 -2.12
C TYR A 85 -9.17 3.86 -3.63
N ARG A 86 -8.15 4.22 -4.42
CA ARG A 86 -8.21 4.16 -5.90
C ARG A 86 -8.51 2.75 -6.40
N ASN A 87 -7.81 1.75 -5.85
CA ASN A 87 -8.04 0.35 -6.21
C ASN A 87 -9.45 -0.10 -5.85
N MET A 88 -9.92 0.20 -4.66
CA MET A 88 -11.25 -0.16 -4.20
C MET A 88 -12.34 0.51 -5.04
N ALA A 89 -12.19 1.80 -5.31
CA ALA A 89 -13.08 2.53 -6.20
C ALA A 89 -13.12 1.89 -7.59
N ARG A 90 -11.95 1.73 -8.22
CA ARG A 90 -11.83 1.22 -9.59
C ARG A 90 -12.35 -0.20 -9.76
N CYS A 91 -11.97 -1.11 -8.85
CA CYS A 91 -12.24 -2.54 -9.01
C CYS A 91 -13.64 -2.93 -8.54
N HIS A 92 -14.24 -2.17 -7.61
CA HIS A 92 -15.47 -2.61 -6.96
C HIS A 92 -16.59 -1.57 -7.01
N VAL A 93 -16.35 -0.34 -6.55
CA VAL A 93 -17.42 0.66 -6.38
C VAL A 93 -17.89 1.25 -7.70
N LEU A 94 -16.97 1.72 -8.52
CA LEU A 94 -17.30 2.38 -9.80
C LEU A 94 -17.98 1.45 -10.81
N PRO A 95 -17.62 0.17 -10.94
CA PRO A 95 -18.36 -0.75 -11.80
C PRO A 95 -19.83 -0.94 -11.38
N ALA A 96 -20.10 -0.94 -10.07
CA ALA A 96 -21.44 -1.21 -9.54
C ALA A 96 -22.31 0.06 -9.39
N LEU A 97 -21.73 1.13 -8.86
CA LEU A 97 -22.47 2.32 -8.43
C LEU A 97 -22.07 3.60 -9.20
N GLY A 98 -20.99 3.58 -9.95
CA GLY A 98 -20.36 4.77 -10.49
C GLY A 98 -21.21 5.60 -11.46
N LYS A 99 -22.18 4.97 -12.15
CA LYS A 99 -23.05 5.65 -13.12
C LYS A 99 -24.25 6.36 -12.46
N ILE A 100 -24.50 6.10 -11.18
CA ILE A 100 -25.66 6.63 -10.46
C ILE A 100 -25.39 8.11 -10.17
N PRO A 101 -26.32 9.02 -10.52
CA PRO A 101 -26.27 10.40 -10.06
C PRO A 101 -26.17 10.45 -8.53
N LEU A 102 -25.34 11.34 -8.01
CA LEU A 102 -25.07 11.38 -6.57
C LEU A 102 -26.33 11.64 -5.75
N ALA A 103 -27.23 12.47 -6.27
CA ALA A 103 -28.53 12.77 -5.67
C ALA A 103 -29.50 11.57 -5.63
N GLU A 104 -29.31 10.59 -6.53
CA GLU A 104 -30.15 9.38 -6.63
C GLU A 104 -29.55 8.18 -5.89
N LEU A 105 -28.40 8.36 -5.25
CA LEU A 105 -27.71 7.29 -4.52
C LEU A 105 -28.42 7.02 -3.19
N THR A 106 -29.29 6.02 -3.17
CA THR A 106 -30.09 5.67 -1.99
C THR A 106 -29.36 4.74 -1.03
N PRO A 107 -29.72 4.74 0.28
CA PRO A 107 -29.20 3.78 1.26
C PRO A 107 -29.40 2.32 0.82
N LEU A 108 -30.55 2.01 0.21
CA LEU A 108 -30.87 0.66 -0.27
C LEU A 108 -29.87 0.21 -1.34
N ARG A 109 -29.55 1.04 -2.33
CA ARG A 109 -28.56 0.70 -3.37
C ARG A 109 -27.18 0.43 -2.81
N ILE A 110 -26.74 1.22 -1.83
CA ILE A 110 -25.46 1.01 -1.16
C ILE A 110 -25.49 -0.28 -0.33
N GLN A 111 -26.58 -0.51 0.42
CA GLN A 111 -26.70 -1.71 1.24
C GLN A 111 -26.70 -2.97 0.36
N SER A 112 -27.44 -2.97 -0.76
CA SER A 112 -27.42 -4.07 -1.73
C SER A 112 -26.01 -4.31 -2.28
N TYR A 113 -25.30 -3.26 -2.66
CA TYR A 113 -23.91 -3.35 -3.11
C TYR A 113 -23.01 -4.05 -2.08
N LEU A 114 -23.13 -3.69 -0.80
CA LEU A 114 -22.31 -4.32 0.26
C LEU A 114 -22.61 -5.81 0.41
N TYR A 115 -23.90 -6.20 0.31
CA TYR A 115 -24.32 -7.61 0.34
C TYR A 115 -23.82 -8.37 -0.89
N GLU A 116 -24.00 -7.81 -2.08
CA GLU A 116 -23.50 -8.41 -3.33
C GLU A 116 -21.99 -8.66 -3.29
N LYS A 117 -21.22 -7.76 -2.66
CA LYS A 117 -19.77 -7.97 -2.53
C LYS A 117 -19.42 -9.11 -1.58
N MET A 118 -20.20 -9.33 -0.54
CA MET A 118 -20.06 -10.50 0.34
C MET A 118 -20.45 -11.79 -0.39
N ASP A 119 -21.55 -11.78 -1.14
CA ASP A 119 -22.02 -12.93 -1.93
C ASP A 119 -21.03 -13.31 -3.03
N GLN A 120 -20.28 -12.33 -3.57
CA GLN A 120 -19.16 -12.54 -4.50
C GLN A 120 -17.88 -13.05 -3.81
N GLY A 121 -17.91 -13.34 -2.50
CA GLY A 121 -16.82 -13.94 -1.75
C GLY A 121 -15.83 -12.97 -1.11
N LEU A 122 -16.07 -11.65 -1.10
CA LEU A 122 -15.24 -10.73 -0.34
C LEU A 122 -15.49 -10.92 1.15
N SER A 123 -14.41 -10.95 1.93
CA SER A 123 -14.55 -11.04 3.39
C SER A 123 -15.29 -9.83 3.98
N PRO A 124 -16.07 -10.00 5.06
CA PRO A 124 -16.74 -8.90 5.74
C PRO A 124 -15.78 -7.75 6.09
N ASN A 125 -14.55 -8.06 6.52
CA ASN A 125 -13.53 -7.05 6.83
C ASN A 125 -13.07 -6.26 5.60
N THR A 126 -13.12 -6.85 4.41
CA THR A 126 -12.84 -6.14 3.15
C THR A 126 -14.02 -5.24 2.79
N VAL A 127 -15.25 -5.72 2.92
CA VAL A 127 -16.46 -4.94 2.62
C VAL A 127 -16.63 -3.77 3.60
N ILE A 128 -16.21 -3.92 4.85
CA ILE A 128 -16.13 -2.80 5.81
C ILE A 128 -15.23 -1.68 5.29
N LYS A 129 -14.13 -1.99 4.60
CA LYS A 129 -13.27 -0.93 4.01
C LYS A 129 -14.01 -0.17 2.90
N HIS A 130 -14.86 -0.85 2.12
CA HIS A 130 -15.74 -0.18 1.14
C HIS A 130 -16.72 0.76 1.83
N TYR A 131 -17.37 0.27 2.90
CA TYR A 131 -18.28 1.07 3.72
C TYR A 131 -17.57 2.32 4.26
N VAL A 132 -16.39 2.19 4.87
CA VAL A 132 -15.62 3.31 5.43
C VAL A 132 -15.22 4.31 4.35
N MET A 133 -14.77 3.83 3.18
CA MET A 133 -14.42 4.71 2.07
C MET A 133 -15.63 5.53 1.59
N LEU A 134 -16.78 4.86 1.37
CA LEU A 134 -18.01 5.53 0.95
C LEU A 134 -18.49 6.53 2.01
N THR A 135 -18.49 6.15 3.29
CA THR A 135 -18.85 7.04 4.40
C THR A 135 -17.97 8.29 4.40
N THR A 136 -16.66 8.12 4.23
CA THR A 136 -15.73 9.24 4.21
C THR A 136 -15.97 10.14 3.00
N ALA A 137 -16.10 9.56 1.81
CA ALA A 137 -16.29 10.30 0.56
C ALA A 137 -17.62 11.08 0.54
N LEU A 138 -18.72 10.42 0.93
CA LEU A 138 -20.05 11.04 0.93
C LEU A 138 -20.21 12.05 2.09
N GLY A 139 -19.53 11.82 3.21
CA GLY A 139 -19.44 12.81 4.28
C GLY A 139 -18.70 14.10 3.86
N VAL A 140 -17.70 13.99 2.96
CA VAL A 140 -17.08 15.17 2.34
C VAL A 140 -18.06 15.87 1.39
N ALA A 141 -18.84 15.11 0.61
CA ALA A 141 -19.85 15.68 -0.29
C ALA A 141 -20.90 16.54 0.47
N VAL A 142 -21.28 16.07 1.66
CA VAL A 142 -22.20 16.84 2.53
C VAL A 142 -21.52 18.10 3.04
N ARG A 143 -20.28 18.03 3.54
CA ARG A 143 -19.54 19.21 4.02
C ARG A 143 -19.28 20.26 2.94
N LEU A 144 -19.20 19.84 1.68
CA LEU A 144 -19.03 20.73 0.52
C LEU A 144 -20.37 21.09 -0.13
N GLU A 145 -21.49 20.83 0.52
CA GLU A 145 -22.86 21.15 0.06
C GLU A 145 -23.25 20.57 -1.31
N ILE A 146 -22.54 19.52 -1.74
CA ILE A 146 -22.89 18.74 -2.94
C ILE A 146 -24.08 17.83 -2.65
N LEU A 147 -24.17 17.30 -1.42
CA LEU A 147 -25.31 16.55 -0.89
C LEU A 147 -25.89 17.25 0.33
N GLU A 148 -27.19 17.23 0.49
CA GLU A 148 -27.85 17.76 1.68
C GLU A 148 -27.62 16.84 2.90
N ARG A 149 -27.65 15.52 2.66
CA ARG A 149 -27.45 14.49 3.69
C ARG A 149 -26.76 13.27 3.10
N SER A 150 -26.05 12.55 3.94
CA SER A 150 -25.36 11.34 3.51
C SER A 150 -26.32 10.14 3.43
N PRO A 151 -26.42 9.42 2.31
CA PRO A 151 -27.15 8.15 2.27
C PRO A 151 -26.54 7.10 3.21
N MET A 152 -25.27 7.24 3.60
CA MET A 152 -24.58 6.34 4.52
C MET A 152 -25.14 6.34 5.95
N ASP A 153 -25.85 7.39 6.35
CA ASP A 153 -26.41 7.52 7.71
C ASP A 153 -27.43 6.40 8.04
N ARG A 154 -28.01 5.79 7.00
CA ARG A 154 -28.97 4.68 7.12
C ARG A 154 -28.44 3.34 6.62
N VAL A 155 -27.18 3.26 6.23
CA VAL A 155 -26.53 2.02 5.78
C VAL A 155 -25.87 1.32 6.97
N LYS A 156 -26.13 0.03 7.13
CA LYS A 156 -25.48 -0.76 8.19
C LYS A 156 -24.18 -1.37 7.70
N PRO A 157 -23.06 -1.19 8.42
CA PRO A 157 -21.82 -1.87 8.09
C PRO A 157 -21.98 -3.38 8.30
N PRO A 158 -21.25 -4.21 7.53
CA PRO A 158 -21.16 -5.64 7.80
C PRO A 158 -20.64 -5.90 9.21
N LYS A 159 -21.04 -7.01 9.81
CA LYS A 159 -20.46 -7.45 11.09
C LYS A 159 -18.97 -7.77 10.88
N LYS A 160 -18.12 -7.19 11.74
CA LYS A 160 -16.69 -7.47 11.72
C LYS A 160 -16.46 -8.97 11.98
N GLN A 161 -15.71 -9.59 11.09
CA GLN A 161 -15.26 -10.96 11.29
C GLN A 161 -14.01 -10.94 12.18
N GLU A 162 -14.04 -11.68 13.26
CA GLU A 162 -12.87 -11.85 14.11
C GLU A 162 -11.77 -12.58 13.34
N THR A 163 -10.60 -11.99 13.33
CA THR A 163 -9.41 -12.63 12.77
C THR A 163 -8.71 -13.38 13.89
N ARG A 164 -8.69 -14.70 13.82
CA ARG A 164 -7.88 -15.50 14.73
C ARG A 164 -6.42 -15.33 14.31
N PHE A 165 -5.64 -14.74 15.19
CA PHE A 165 -4.19 -14.70 15.02
C PHE A 165 -3.61 -16.01 15.56
N SER A 166 -2.74 -16.63 14.77
CA SER A 166 -1.89 -17.72 15.21
C SER A 166 -0.50 -17.17 15.52
N PHE A 167 0.07 -17.60 16.61
CA PHE A 167 1.45 -17.28 16.99
C PHE A 167 2.27 -18.56 16.89
N TYR A 168 3.54 -18.43 16.55
CA TYR A 168 4.44 -19.57 16.59
C TYR A 168 4.69 -20.00 18.04
N SER A 169 4.63 -21.32 18.30
CA SER A 169 5.15 -21.86 19.56
C SER A 169 6.67 -21.68 19.62
N PRO A 170 7.29 -21.80 20.82
CA PRO A 170 8.76 -21.76 20.93
C PRO A 170 9.46 -22.77 19.99
N GLU A 171 8.92 -23.98 19.88
CA GLU A 171 9.46 -25.04 19.01
C GLU A 171 9.29 -24.69 17.52
N GLN A 172 8.18 -24.08 17.15
CA GLN A 172 7.93 -23.61 15.78
C GLN A 172 8.87 -22.45 15.42
N LEU A 173 9.13 -21.56 16.38
CA LEU A 173 10.06 -20.46 16.19
C LEU A 173 11.50 -20.96 16.06
N GLN A 174 11.91 -21.95 16.85
CA GLN A 174 13.23 -22.59 16.69
C GLN A 174 13.38 -23.25 15.33
N ARG A 175 12.34 -23.95 14.84
CA ARG A 175 12.34 -24.53 13.48
C ARG A 175 12.45 -23.45 12.40
N LEU A 176 11.77 -22.32 12.59
CA LEU A 176 11.91 -21.19 11.67
C LEU A 176 13.35 -20.65 11.68
N PHE A 177 13.94 -20.44 12.86
CA PHE A 177 15.31 -19.97 12.98
C PHE A 177 16.31 -20.93 12.32
N ALA A 178 16.16 -22.23 12.50
CA ALA A 178 16.97 -23.23 11.83
C ALA A 178 16.81 -23.18 10.30
N ALA A 179 15.58 -22.97 9.81
CA ALA A 179 15.30 -22.92 8.38
C ALA A 179 15.86 -21.67 7.68
N VAL A 180 16.05 -20.55 8.41
CA VAL A 180 16.61 -19.31 7.85
C VAL A 180 18.10 -19.13 8.13
N ALA A 181 18.71 -19.96 8.97
CA ALA A 181 20.12 -19.86 9.36
C ALA A 181 21.04 -19.80 8.15
N GLY A 182 21.95 -18.84 8.09
CA GLY A 182 22.88 -18.62 6.98
C GLY A 182 22.27 -18.07 5.69
N THR A 183 20.95 -17.85 5.63
CA THR A 183 20.28 -17.27 4.47
C THR A 183 20.09 -15.74 4.63
N ALA A 184 19.74 -15.05 3.54
CA ALA A 184 19.38 -13.61 3.58
C ALA A 184 18.17 -13.32 4.46
N MET A 185 17.34 -14.33 4.79
CA MET A 185 16.17 -14.19 5.67
C MET A 185 16.50 -14.32 7.16
N GLU A 186 17.70 -14.71 7.55
CA GLU A 186 18.07 -14.90 8.96
C GLU A 186 17.92 -13.59 9.76
N LEU A 187 18.55 -12.52 9.31
CA LEU A 187 18.50 -11.22 9.98
C LEU A 187 17.10 -10.61 10.01
N PRO A 188 16.34 -10.51 8.88
CA PRO A 188 14.95 -10.05 8.91
C PRO A 188 14.05 -10.80 9.87
N VAL A 189 14.13 -12.11 9.89
CA VAL A 189 13.30 -12.95 10.77
C VAL A 189 13.64 -12.74 12.24
N LYS A 190 14.92 -12.64 12.58
CA LYS A 190 15.36 -12.41 13.95
C LYS A 190 15.04 -11.00 14.44
N LEU A 191 15.17 -9.98 13.59
CA LEU A 191 14.71 -8.62 13.90
C LEU A 191 13.21 -8.59 14.20
N ALA A 192 12.41 -9.31 13.42
CA ALA A 192 10.97 -9.43 13.67
C ALA A 192 10.68 -10.17 14.98
N ALA A 193 11.34 -11.31 15.23
CA ALA A 193 11.04 -12.17 16.35
C ALA A 193 11.49 -11.58 17.70
N TYR A 194 12.71 -11.04 17.76
CA TYR A 194 13.27 -10.50 19.02
C TYR A 194 12.77 -9.09 19.34
N LEU A 195 12.61 -8.24 18.33
CA LEU A 195 12.31 -6.82 18.54
C LEU A 195 10.90 -6.41 18.12
N GLY A 196 10.11 -7.33 17.57
CA GLY A 196 8.77 -7.02 17.08
C GLY A 196 8.75 -5.99 15.95
N LEU A 197 9.79 -5.92 15.14
CA LEU A 197 9.86 -4.95 14.06
C LEU A 197 8.83 -5.27 12.98
N ARG A 198 8.16 -4.22 12.50
CA ARG A 198 7.29 -4.35 11.34
C ARG A 198 8.12 -4.56 10.08
N ARG A 199 7.56 -5.26 9.10
CA ARG A 199 8.21 -5.47 7.80
C ARG A 199 8.80 -4.19 7.18
N SER A 200 8.05 -3.10 7.22
CA SER A 200 8.49 -1.81 6.69
C SER A 200 9.62 -1.17 7.48
N GLU A 201 9.71 -1.43 8.78
CA GLU A 201 10.80 -0.99 9.66
C GLU A 201 12.06 -1.80 9.38
N ILE A 202 11.94 -3.12 9.22
CA ILE A 202 13.05 -4.01 8.83
C ILE A 202 13.66 -3.58 7.48
N CYS A 203 12.81 -3.36 6.47
CA CYS A 203 13.27 -2.91 5.16
C CYS A 203 13.81 -1.48 5.15
N GLY A 204 13.44 -0.67 6.13
CA GLY A 204 13.85 0.74 6.25
C GLY A 204 15.03 0.96 7.18
N LEU A 205 15.57 -0.09 7.80
CA LEU A 205 16.68 0.03 8.74
C LEU A 205 17.99 0.30 8.00
N ARG A 206 18.71 1.36 8.40
CA ARG A 206 20.02 1.74 7.89
C ARG A 206 21.07 1.65 8.97
N TRP A 207 22.33 1.49 8.58
CA TRP A 207 23.41 1.37 9.54
C TRP A 207 23.60 2.61 10.40
N LYS A 208 23.34 3.82 9.92
CA LYS A 208 23.34 5.05 10.74
C LYS A 208 22.38 4.99 11.95
N HIS A 209 21.44 4.04 11.95
CA HIS A 209 20.47 3.83 13.02
C HIS A 209 20.78 2.62 13.89
N VAL A 210 21.95 2.02 13.76
CA VAL A 210 22.41 0.86 14.52
C VAL A 210 23.71 1.21 15.23
N ASP A 211 23.65 1.24 16.54
CA ASP A 211 24.80 1.40 17.39
C ASP A 211 25.16 0.04 18.00
N LEU A 212 26.15 -0.63 17.42
CA LEU A 212 26.59 -1.96 17.88
C LEU A 212 27.40 -1.90 19.15
N GLU A 213 28.10 -0.78 19.46
CA GLU A 213 28.92 -0.62 20.64
C GLU A 213 28.04 -0.47 21.88
N VAL A 214 27.03 0.39 21.83
CA VAL A 214 26.07 0.61 22.92
C VAL A 214 24.96 -0.45 22.90
N GLY A 215 24.77 -1.15 21.79
CA GLY A 215 23.72 -2.13 21.62
C GLY A 215 22.33 -1.52 21.47
N LEU A 216 22.18 -0.51 20.63
CA LEU A 216 20.91 0.21 20.39
C LEU A 216 20.53 0.22 18.90
N LEU A 217 19.23 0.07 18.65
CA LEU A 217 18.62 0.34 17.35
C LEU A 217 17.64 1.51 17.45
N TYR A 218 17.63 2.35 16.42
CA TYR A 218 16.72 3.50 16.30
C TYR A 218 15.76 3.28 15.13
N ILE A 219 14.47 3.24 15.39
CA ILE A 219 13.46 3.14 14.34
C ILE A 219 13.04 4.56 13.96
N GLN A 220 13.53 5.05 12.83
CA GLN A 220 13.32 6.43 12.35
C GLN A 220 12.77 6.48 10.93
N GLU A 221 12.96 5.45 10.15
CA GLU A 221 12.54 5.37 8.75
C GLU A 221 11.79 4.06 8.50
N VAL A 222 10.87 4.10 7.56
CA VAL A 222 10.16 2.92 7.08
C VAL A 222 10.18 2.88 5.56
N ARG A 223 10.39 1.69 5.01
CA ARG A 223 10.39 1.44 3.59
C ARG A 223 9.13 0.64 3.23
N THR A 224 8.24 1.25 2.47
CA THR A 224 6.95 0.65 2.11
C THR A 224 6.84 0.48 0.60
N GLU A 225 5.98 -0.42 0.16
CA GLU A 225 5.67 -0.61 -1.24
C GLU A 225 4.24 -0.14 -1.52
N VAL A 226 4.06 0.71 -2.53
CA VAL A 226 2.77 1.23 -2.95
C VAL A 226 2.67 1.08 -4.47
N GLY A 227 1.78 0.22 -4.94
CA GLY A 227 1.60 -0.02 -6.37
C GLY A 227 2.83 -0.54 -7.10
N GLY A 228 3.69 -1.31 -6.42
CA GLY A 228 4.94 -1.84 -6.97
C GLY A 228 6.12 -0.86 -6.86
N THR A 229 5.88 0.38 -6.42
CA THR A 229 6.93 1.37 -6.18
C THR A 229 7.31 1.39 -4.71
N VAL A 230 8.61 1.35 -4.44
CA VAL A 230 9.13 1.46 -3.08
C VAL A 230 9.24 2.93 -2.68
N VAL A 231 8.69 3.26 -1.52
CA VAL A 231 8.65 4.63 -0.99
C VAL A 231 9.22 4.65 0.43
N MET A 232 10.12 5.60 0.67
CA MET A 232 10.63 5.91 2.01
C MET A 232 9.70 6.89 2.71
N LYS A 233 9.43 6.64 3.98
CA LYS A 233 8.58 7.50 4.82
C LYS A 233 9.11 7.56 6.24
N SER A 234 8.80 8.65 6.92
CA SER A 234 8.83 8.65 8.39
C SER A 234 7.75 7.70 8.94
N PRO A 235 7.98 7.08 10.10
CA PRO A 235 6.93 6.30 10.77
C PRO A 235 5.66 7.12 10.99
N LYS A 236 4.48 6.45 10.88
CA LYS A 236 3.16 7.12 10.89
C LYS A 236 2.83 7.93 12.15
N THR A 237 3.41 7.58 13.28
CA THR A 237 3.07 8.19 14.57
C THR A 237 4.34 8.52 15.34
N ARG A 238 4.27 9.51 16.22
CA ARG A 238 5.37 9.91 17.10
C ARG A 238 5.86 8.73 17.96
N THR A 239 4.97 7.85 18.37
CA THR A 239 5.27 6.62 19.14
C THR A 239 5.94 5.52 18.31
N SER A 240 5.96 5.64 17.00
CA SER A 240 6.67 4.70 16.11
C SER A 240 8.17 5.02 16.01
N HIS A 241 8.58 6.24 16.37
CA HIS A 241 9.98 6.57 16.59
C HIS A 241 10.37 6.03 17.97
N ARG A 242 11.22 5.02 17.98
CA ARG A 242 11.61 4.36 19.23
C ARG A 242 13.02 3.85 19.18
N ARG A 243 13.61 3.71 20.36
CA ARG A 243 14.89 3.05 20.59
C ARG A 243 14.62 1.64 21.11
N LEU A 244 15.41 0.69 20.65
CA LEU A 244 15.32 -0.71 21.04
C LEU A 244 16.71 -1.17 21.47
N GLY A 245 16.81 -1.69 22.70
CA GLY A 245 18.03 -2.32 23.18
C GLY A 245 18.21 -3.69 22.58
N ILE A 246 19.42 -4.00 22.15
CA ILE A 246 19.83 -5.33 21.69
C ILE A 246 20.88 -5.93 22.63
N ALA A 247 21.27 -5.20 23.68
CA ALA A 247 22.15 -5.71 24.72
C ALA A 247 21.50 -6.96 25.35
N GLY A 248 22.27 -8.05 25.46
CA GLY A 248 21.77 -9.34 25.96
C GLY A 248 21.09 -10.25 24.92
N LEU A 249 20.82 -9.77 23.71
CA LEU A 249 20.36 -10.59 22.59
C LEU A 249 21.57 -11.08 21.75
N GLN A 250 22.41 -11.90 22.37
CA GLN A 250 23.72 -12.33 21.81
C GLN A 250 23.61 -12.86 20.38
N ASP A 251 22.60 -13.69 20.12
CA ASP A 251 22.36 -14.26 18.81
C ASP A 251 22.06 -13.18 17.73
N LEU A 252 21.23 -12.18 18.07
CA LEU A 252 20.94 -11.06 17.17
C LEU A 252 22.15 -10.16 16.98
N GLN A 253 22.90 -9.88 18.05
CA GLN A 253 24.13 -9.09 17.96
C GLN A 253 25.14 -9.74 17.04
N GLN A 254 25.40 -11.05 17.18
CA GLN A 254 26.34 -11.77 16.31
C GLN A 254 25.95 -11.70 14.83
N ILE A 255 24.65 -11.80 14.53
CA ILE A 255 24.17 -11.69 13.14
C ILE A 255 24.34 -10.27 12.61
N LEU A 256 24.07 -9.26 13.43
CA LEU A 256 24.29 -7.87 13.07
C LEU A 256 25.78 -7.56 12.84
N TYR A 257 26.67 -8.08 13.71
CA TYR A 257 28.13 -7.96 13.50
C TYR A 257 28.58 -8.62 12.20
N ARG A 258 28.12 -9.85 11.94
CA ARG A 258 28.43 -10.53 10.66
C ARG A 258 27.89 -9.77 9.44
N ALA A 259 26.73 -9.14 9.56
CA ALA A 259 26.18 -8.31 8.50
C ALA A 259 26.96 -7.01 8.32
N TRP A 260 27.46 -6.42 9.43
CA TRP A 260 28.33 -5.26 9.42
C TRP A 260 29.68 -5.55 8.73
N GLU A 261 30.34 -6.65 9.07
CA GLU A 261 31.61 -7.08 8.48
C GLU A 261 31.53 -7.40 6.98
N ARG A 262 30.36 -7.86 6.50
CA ARG A 262 30.12 -8.19 5.10
C ARG A 262 29.80 -6.98 4.22
N ARG A 263 29.74 -5.79 4.79
CA ARG A 263 29.49 -4.57 4.01
C ARG A 263 30.64 -4.32 3.03
N ASN A 264 30.26 -3.84 1.85
CA ASN A 264 31.22 -3.44 0.83
C ASN A 264 31.56 -1.94 0.88
N THR A 265 30.96 -1.19 1.81
CA THR A 265 31.09 0.26 1.94
C THR A 265 30.96 0.69 3.40
N ASP A 266 31.59 1.80 3.76
CA ASP A 266 31.43 2.44 5.06
C ASP A 266 30.32 3.49 5.07
N ASP A 267 29.50 3.55 4.03
CA ASP A 267 28.37 4.48 3.94
C ASP A 267 27.34 4.17 5.05
N PRO A 268 27.13 5.08 6.01
CA PRO A 268 26.14 4.90 7.07
C PRO A 268 24.70 4.87 6.55
N GLU A 269 24.46 5.34 5.32
CA GLU A 269 23.17 5.31 4.65
C GLU A 269 22.85 3.94 4.05
N GLU A 270 23.79 2.99 4.05
CA GLU A 270 23.56 1.63 3.56
C GLU A 270 22.51 0.90 4.39
N TRP A 271 21.78 0.01 3.73
CA TRP A 271 20.73 -0.79 4.35
C TRP A 271 21.30 -1.93 5.19
N VAL A 272 20.72 -2.16 6.37
CA VAL A 272 21.08 -3.28 7.25
C VAL A 272 20.68 -4.63 6.67
N VAL A 273 19.52 -4.67 6.00
CA VAL A 273 19.02 -5.88 5.37
C VAL A 273 19.24 -5.82 3.88
N MET A 274 20.08 -6.73 3.40
CA MET A 274 20.47 -6.87 2.00
C MET A 274 20.18 -8.28 1.51
N ARG A 275 19.91 -8.40 0.23
CA ARG A 275 19.82 -9.67 -0.47
C ARG A 275 21.22 -10.16 -0.87
N SER A 276 21.30 -11.41 -1.32
CA SER A 276 22.55 -11.99 -1.79
C SER A 276 23.16 -11.27 -3.01
N ASP A 277 22.32 -10.57 -3.79
CA ASP A 277 22.75 -9.76 -4.94
C ASP A 277 23.23 -8.34 -4.56
N GLY A 278 23.30 -8.03 -3.26
CA GLY A 278 23.72 -6.71 -2.76
C GLY A 278 22.65 -5.62 -2.89
N THR A 279 21.41 -5.97 -3.18
CA THR A 279 20.30 -5.02 -3.23
C THR A 279 19.37 -5.16 -2.01
N PRO A 280 18.76 -4.07 -1.53
CA PRO A 280 17.81 -4.15 -0.43
C PRO A 280 16.48 -4.82 -0.89
N PRO A 281 15.93 -5.75 -0.12
CA PRO A 281 14.69 -6.45 -0.49
C PRO A 281 13.51 -5.49 -0.53
N LYS A 282 12.57 -5.72 -1.45
CA LYS A 282 11.27 -5.03 -1.39
C LYS A 282 10.45 -5.60 -0.23
N PRO A 283 9.64 -4.77 0.45
CA PRO A 283 8.84 -5.23 1.58
C PRO A 283 7.98 -6.47 1.28
N ASP A 284 7.33 -6.52 0.12
CA ASP A 284 6.47 -7.64 -0.25
C ASP A 284 7.26 -8.92 -0.56
N GLU A 285 8.53 -8.80 -0.97
CA GLU A 285 9.43 -9.94 -1.19
C GLU A 285 9.72 -10.66 0.13
N LEU A 286 10.05 -9.94 1.20
CA LEU A 286 10.27 -10.54 2.52
C LEU A 286 9.06 -11.36 3.00
N THR A 287 7.85 -10.83 2.80
CA THR A 287 6.64 -11.56 3.19
C THR A 287 6.45 -12.83 2.36
N ARG A 288 6.65 -12.75 1.03
CA ARG A 288 6.51 -13.90 0.14
C ARG A 288 7.52 -15.00 0.48
N GLU A 289 8.76 -14.61 0.72
CA GLU A 289 9.84 -15.52 1.08
C GLU A 289 9.61 -16.19 2.44
N LEU A 290 9.22 -15.42 3.47
CA LEU A 290 8.86 -15.96 4.77
C LEU A 290 7.71 -16.98 4.68
N LEU A 291 6.65 -16.66 3.92
CA LEU A 291 5.53 -17.59 3.70
C LEU A 291 5.96 -18.86 2.98
N GLN A 292 6.89 -18.76 2.03
CA GLN A 292 7.43 -19.89 1.31
C GLN A 292 8.28 -20.80 2.22
N ILE A 293 9.14 -20.21 3.04
CA ILE A 293 9.93 -20.91 4.05
C ILE A 293 9.00 -21.60 5.06
N GLY A 294 8.00 -20.89 5.57
CA GLY A 294 7.01 -21.46 6.47
C GLY A 294 6.30 -22.68 5.89
N ARG A 295 5.83 -22.60 4.66
CA ARG A 295 5.17 -23.72 3.97
C ARG A 295 6.10 -24.94 3.80
N ARG A 296 7.37 -24.72 3.39
CA ARG A 296 8.36 -25.79 3.21
C ARG A 296 8.70 -26.50 4.52
N ASN A 297 8.58 -25.83 5.65
CA ASN A 297 8.93 -26.35 6.97
C ASN A 297 7.69 -26.72 7.83
N GLY A 298 6.50 -26.81 7.22
CA GLY A 298 5.27 -27.16 7.92
C GLY A 298 4.88 -26.22 9.06
N LEU A 299 5.25 -24.94 8.92
CA LEU A 299 4.88 -23.90 9.91
C LEU A 299 3.49 -23.31 9.59
N PRO A 300 2.71 -22.90 10.61
CA PRO A 300 1.43 -22.23 10.39
C PRO A 300 1.62 -20.90 9.66
N LYS A 301 0.52 -20.46 9.00
CA LYS A 301 0.53 -19.16 8.29
C LYS A 301 0.40 -18.00 9.25
#